data_5445ee671e762e9fd2d294c334a8bbac
#
_entry.id   5445ee671e762e9fd2d294c334a8bbac
#
_cell.length_a   1.000
_cell.length_b   1.000
_cell.length_c   1.000
_cell.angle_alpha   90.00
_cell.angle_beta   90.00
_cell.angle_gamma   90.00
#
_symmetry.space_group_name_H-M   'P 1'
#
loop_
_entity.id
_entity.type
_entity.pdbx_description
1 polymer ?
#
loop_
_entity_poly.entity_id
_entity_poly.type
_entity_poly.pdbx_seq_one_letter_code
_entity_poly.pdbx_strand_id
1 'polypeptide(L)'
;MHTRLLPFACLLTATTFAADAPKLPAIPEGAMAKKKELLFSDDFEKPEMGSAWKIVVPTFSIEKGTLKGTQMRFDTPAVEATADAKAKPAVKGHQAVIGNDVPTKDSVIEFRFKLGGAQSVTAEYDDRAFNGSHYGHLCMARIAADKITLVDQKGLAVARPEGATGEPPTPAGRKNAAFPLSLDPATWHTFMLETVNDTMRVTIDGKPVAFLQSPGIAHPTKSKVEFGCMGKDGFFDDLKIWNAEPAK
;
A
#
# COMPACT_ATOMS: atom_id res chain seq x y z
N MET A 1 -68.34 23.42 -32.39
CA MET A 1 -67.41 22.31 -32.67
C MET A 1 -66.09 22.60 -31.92
N HIS A 2 -65.88 21.97 -30.76
CA HIS A 2 -64.67 22.17 -29.96
C HIS A 2 -63.85 20.89 -30.01
N THR A 3 -62.71 20.92 -30.73
CA THR A 3 -61.80 19.82 -30.88
C THR A 3 -60.82 19.85 -29.67
N ARG A 4 -60.89 18.84 -28.79
CA ARG A 4 -59.92 18.65 -27.68
C ARG A 4 -58.74 17.85 -28.21
N LEU A 5 -57.52 18.46 -28.16
CA LEU A 5 -56.26 17.79 -28.34
C LEU A 5 -55.82 17.17 -27.00
N LEU A 6 -55.59 15.86 -26.98
CA LEU A 6 -54.98 15.12 -25.90
C LEU A 6 -53.44 15.17 -26.05
N PRO A 7 -52.67 15.45 -25.01
CA PRO A 7 -51.21 15.34 -25.09
C PRO A 7 -50.78 13.88 -24.92
N PHE A 8 -50.00 13.41 -25.86
CA PHE A 8 -49.33 12.10 -25.82
C PHE A 8 -48.07 12.25 -24.94
N ALA A 9 -48.07 11.70 -23.74
CA ALA A 9 -46.89 11.64 -22.86
C ALA A 9 -46.03 10.45 -23.28
N CYS A 10 -44.87 10.72 -23.86
CA CYS A 10 -43.87 9.72 -24.18
C CYS A 10 -43.07 9.40 -22.91
N LEU A 11 -43.30 8.24 -22.29
CA LEU A 11 -42.48 7.73 -21.17
C LEU A 11 -41.16 7.21 -21.74
N LEU A 12 -40.08 7.97 -21.59
CA LEU A 12 -38.71 7.47 -21.81
C LEU A 12 -38.32 6.62 -20.60
N THR A 13 -38.29 5.31 -20.72
CA THR A 13 -37.67 4.40 -19.77
C THR A 13 -36.17 4.44 -19.97
N ALA A 14 -35.47 5.14 -19.09
CA ALA A 14 -33.99 5.08 -19.00
C ALA A 14 -33.58 3.74 -18.37
N THR A 15 -33.11 2.79 -19.19
CA THR A 15 -32.43 1.58 -18.73
C THR A 15 -31.02 1.98 -18.30
N THR A 16 -30.83 2.13 -17.01
CA THR A 16 -29.48 2.24 -16.40
C THR A 16 -28.83 0.86 -16.45
N PHE A 17 -27.87 0.67 -17.36
CA PHE A 17 -26.94 -0.44 -17.27
C PHE A 17 -26.02 -0.18 -16.07
N ALA A 18 -26.24 -0.87 -14.96
CA ALA A 18 -25.25 -0.96 -13.90
C ALA A 18 -24.06 -1.73 -14.50
N ALA A 19 -22.93 -1.06 -14.70
CA ALA A 19 -21.69 -1.75 -15.04
C ALA A 19 -21.36 -2.70 -13.88
N ASP A 20 -21.22 -3.99 -14.16
CA ASP A 20 -20.81 -4.97 -13.17
C ASP A 20 -19.51 -4.54 -12.54
N ALA A 21 -19.46 -4.47 -11.20
CA ALA A 21 -18.22 -4.19 -10.49
C ALA A 21 -17.16 -5.25 -10.89
N PRO A 22 -15.91 -4.84 -11.13
CA PRO A 22 -14.87 -5.77 -11.54
C PRO A 22 -14.75 -6.91 -10.52
N LYS A 23 -14.88 -8.15 -11.01
CA LYS A 23 -14.83 -9.35 -10.18
C LYS A 23 -13.43 -9.47 -9.56
N LEU A 24 -13.38 -9.53 -8.24
CA LEU A 24 -12.11 -9.75 -7.51
C LEU A 24 -11.51 -11.11 -7.89
N PRO A 25 -10.19 -11.22 -7.97
CA PRO A 25 -9.53 -12.50 -8.21
C PRO A 25 -9.78 -13.45 -7.04
N ALA A 26 -9.85 -14.77 -7.35
CA ALA A 26 -9.91 -15.79 -6.32
C ALA A 26 -8.61 -15.78 -5.51
N ILE A 27 -8.72 -15.89 -4.18
CA ILE A 27 -7.57 -15.92 -3.28
C ILE A 27 -7.11 -17.38 -3.17
N PRO A 28 -5.83 -17.72 -3.48
CA PRO A 28 -5.29 -19.05 -3.26
C PRO A 28 -5.33 -19.43 -1.78
N GLU A 29 -5.87 -20.62 -1.46
CA GLU A 29 -5.94 -21.15 -0.09
C GLU A 29 -4.56 -21.58 0.43
N GLY A 30 -3.76 -22.26 -0.39
CA GLY A 30 -2.42 -22.73 -0.03
C GLY A 30 -1.37 -21.61 -0.05
N ALA A 31 -0.27 -21.82 0.68
CA ALA A 31 0.89 -20.95 0.63
C ALA A 31 1.45 -20.85 -0.79
N MET A 32 1.80 -19.66 -1.23
CA MET A 32 2.41 -19.43 -2.55
C MET A 32 3.93 -19.40 -2.47
N ALA A 33 4.47 -19.08 -1.31
CA ALA A 33 5.89 -18.95 -1.05
C ALA A 33 6.38 -19.96 -0.02
N LYS A 34 7.57 -20.51 -0.26
CA LYS A 34 8.34 -21.26 0.73
C LYS A 34 9.47 -20.38 1.23
N LYS A 35 9.49 -20.10 2.52
CA LYS A 35 10.55 -19.31 3.18
C LYS A 35 11.91 -19.99 3.05
N LYS A 36 12.94 -19.20 2.81
CA LYS A 36 14.35 -19.59 2.74
C LYS A 36 15.12 -18.90 3.88
N GLU A 37 16.13 -18.10 3.57
CA GLU A 37 16.93 -17.41 4.56
C GLU A 37 16.15 -16.26 5.21
N LEU A 38 16.29 -16.12 6.52
CA LEU A 38 15.86 -14.91 7.24
C LEU A 38 16.85 -13.79 6.90
N LEU A 39 16.37 -12.77 6.22
CA LEU A 39 17.19 -11.63 5.78
C LEU A 39 17.23 -10.52 6.82
N PHE A 40 16.12 -10.32 7.52
CA PHE A 40 16.01 -9.30 8.55
C PHE A 40 14.97 -9.68 9.60
N SER A 41 15.20 -9.30 10.86
CA SER A 41 14.18 -9.36 11.91
C SER A 41 14.42 -8.26 12.94
N ASP A 42 13.32 -7.74 13.50
CA ASP A 42 13.33 -6.81 14.63
C ASP A 42 12.09 -7.06 15.49
N ASP A 43 12.30 -7.27 16.79
CA ASP A 43 11.27 -7.45 17.80
C ASP A 43 11.01 -6.14 18.58
N PHE A 44 11.69 -5.05 18.22
CA PHE A 44 11.59 -3.71 18.79
C PHE A 44 11.75 -3.63 20.32
N GLU A 45 12.28 -4.66 20.96
CA GLU A 45 12.50 -4.67 22.42
C GLU A 45 13.63 -3.74 22.85
N LYS A 46 14.50 -3.33 21.91
CA LYS A 46 15.52 -2.32 22.17
C LYS A 46 14.90 -0.92 22.14
N PRO A 47 15.23 -0.04 23.10
CA PRO A 47 14.62 1.29 23.18
C PRO A 47 15.01 2.22 22.03
N GLU A 48 16.09 1.91 21.31
CA GLU A 48 16.59 2.70 20.20
C GLU A 48 16.42 1.95 18.88
N MET A 49 16.06 2.71 17.86
CA MET A 49 15.94 2.17 16.52
C MET A 49 17.32 1.76 15.98
N GLY A 50 17.42 0.52 15.52
CA GLY A 50 18.66 -0.01 14.96
C GLY A 50 19.10 0.73 13.69
N SER A 51 20.41 0.74 13.42
CA SER A 51 21.02 1.43 12.25
C SER A 51 20.56 0.89 10.89
N ALA A 52 19.95 -0.30 10.86
CA ALA A 52 19.36 -0.87 9.65
C ALA A 52 18.11 -0.11 9.17
N TRP A 53 17.46 0.61 10.08
CA TRP A 53 16.28 1.40 9.73
C TRP A 53 16.65 2.71 9.07
N LYS A 54 15.97 3.02 7.97
CA LYS A 54 16.11 4.27 7.21
C LYS A 54 14.84 5.10 7.39
N ILE A 55 14.94 6.18 8.12
CA ILE A 55 13.82 7.10 8.34
C ILE A 55 13.62 7.93 7.08
N VAL A 56 12.50 7.74 6.40
CA VAL A 56 12.11 8.56 5.24
C VAL A 56 11.41 9.84 5.72
N VAL A 57 10.50 9.70 6.68
CA VAL A 57 9.82 10.81 7.35
C VAL A 57 9.92 10.54 8.85
N PRO A 58 10.49 11.46 9.66
CA PRO A 58 10.83 11.21 11.08
C PRO A 58 9.58 11.18 11.97
N THR A 59 8.78 10.14 11.82
CA THR A 59 7.48 9.98 12.45
C THR A 59 7.27 8.57 13.01
N PHE A 60 8.39 7.86 13.20
CA PHE A 60 8.42 6.56 13.87
C PHE A 60 9.26 6.62 15.14
N SER A 61 8.80 5.93 16.17
CA SER A 61 9.49 5.76 17.47
C SER A 61 9.30 4.34 17.98
N ILE A 62 10.18 3.89 18.87
CA ILE A 62 9.97 2.65 19.64
C ILE A 62 9.29 3.03 20.95
N GLU A 63 8.17 2.44 21.24
CA GLU A 63 7.40 2.65 22.47
C GLU A 63 6.97 1.32 23.06
N LYS A 64 7.41 1.00 24.26
CA LYS A 64 7.04 -0.21 25.01
C LYS A 64 7.24 -1.50 24.21
N GLY A 65 8.40 -1.65 23.57
CA GLY A 65 8.73 -2.83 22.78
C GLY A 65 7.94 -2.93 21.45
N THR A 66 7.44 -1.82 20.91
CA THR A 66 6.76 -1.80 19.62
C THR A 66 7.21 -0.62 18.77
N LEU A 67 7.21 -0.78 17.45
CA LEU A 67 7.43 0.30 16.51
C LEU A 67 6.11 1.06 16.30
N LYS A 68 6.07 2.33 16.69
CA LYS A 68 4.91 3.21 16.52
C LYS A 68 5.14 4.21 15.39
N GLY A 69 4.19 4.29 14.46
CA GLY A 69 4.14 5.29 13.39
C GLY A 69 3.00 6.27 13.58
N THR A 70 3.28 7.58 13.37
CA THR A 70 2.28 8.63 13.44
C THR A 70 2.47 9.61 12.29
N GLN A 71 1.43 9.84 11.48
CA GLN A 71 1.47 10.84 10.43
C GLN A 71 1.57 12.24 11.04
N MET A 72 2.56 13.01 10.60
CA MET A 72 2.80 14.38 11.08
C MET A 72 2.51 15.44 10.02
N ARG A 73 2.44 15.06 8.75
CA ARG A 73 2.15 15.97 7.63
C ARG A 73 0.81 15.61 7.00
N PHE A 74 -0.11 16.58 7.02
CA PHE A 74 -1.45 16.46 6.46
C PHE A 74 -1.61 17.38 5.25
N ASP A 75 -2.58 17.09 4.38
CA ASP A 75 -2.94 18.00 3.30
C ASP A 75 -3.38 19.35 3.89
N THR A 76 -2.82 20.42 3.37
CA THR A 76 -3.29 21.78 3.66
C THR A 76 -3.66 22.46 2.34
N PRO A 77 -4.85 23.10 2.26
CA PRO A 77 -5.24 23.84 1.06
C PRO A 77 -4.31 25.03 0.82
N ALA A 78 -4.25 25.50 -0.43
CA ALA A 78 -3.65 26.79 -0.72
C ALA A 78 -4.43 27.89 -0.01
N VAL A 79 -3.70 28.90 0.48
CA VAL A 79 -4.29 30.10 1.05
C VAL A 79 -3.95 31.25 0.11
N GLU A 80 -4.96 31.97 -0.37
CA GLU A 80 -4.77 33.16 -1.18
C GLU A 80 -4.20 34.31 -0.35
N ALA A 81 -3.46 35.24 -1.01
CA ALA A 81 -2.96 36.41 -0.34
C ALA A 81 -4.11 37.33 0.09
N THR A 82 -4.01 37.87 1.29
CA THR A 82 -4.87 38.96 1.79
C THR A 82 -4.04 40.22 2.05
N ALA A 83 -4.67 41.33 2.41
CA ALA A 83 -3.96 42.55 2.75
C ALA A 83 -2.90 42.33 3.85
N ASP A 84 -3.15 41.41 4.78
CA ASP A 84 -2.33 41.17 5.97
C ASP A 84 -1.54 39.84 5.92
N ALA A 85 -1.70 39.01 4.87
CA ALA A 85 -1.05 37.70 4.78
C ALA A 85 -0.62 37.34 3.35
N LYS A 86 0.61 36.77 3.23
CA LYS A 86 1.13 36.26 1.94
C LYS A 86 0.42 34.98 1.56
N ALA A 87 0.25 34.78 0.26
CA ALA A 87 -0.21 33.52 -0.30
C ALA A 87 0.64 32.33 0.20
N LYS A 88 0.01 31.21 0.51
CA LYS A 88 0.69 29.95 0.83
C LYS A 88 0.24 28.88 -0.16
N PRO A 89 1.17 28.14 -0.80
CA PRO A 89 0.81 27.04 -1.68
C PRO A 89 0.14 25.91 -0.89
N ALA A 90 -0.68 25.12 -1.57
CA ALA A 90 -1.16 23.87 -1.01
C ALA A 90 0.02 22.94 -0.67
N VAL A 91 -0.04 22.30 0.48
CA VAL A 91 0.95 21.29 0.89
C VAL A 91 0.28 19.93 0.85
N LYS A 92 0.92 18.97 0.14
CA LYS A 92 0.50 17.57 0.17
C LYS A 92 0.96 16.90 1.45
N GLY A 93 0.04 16.23 2.11
CA GLY A 93 0.34 15.38 3.23
C GLY A 93 1.22 14.21 2.82
N HIS A 94 1.86 13.59 3.79
CA HIS A 94 2.66 12.39 3.59
C HIS A 94 2.43 11.45 4.78
N GLN A 95 2.20 10.17 4.49
CA GLN A 95 2.15 9.16 5.56
C GLN A 95 3.48 9.10 6.32
N ALA A 96 3.48 8.61 7.55
CA ALA A 96 4.69 8.22 8.22
C ALA A 96 5.32 7.06 7.42
N VAL A 97 6.63 7.10 7.14
CA VAL A 97 7.33 6.04 6.40
C VAL A 97 8.69 5.77 7.04
N ILE A 98 8.97 4.50 7.22
CA ILE A 98 10.28 3.97 7.61
C ILE A 98 10.62 2.79 6.71
N GLY A 99 11.87 2.58 6.39
CA GLY A 99 12.27 1.51 5.51
C GLY A 99 13.52 0.77 5.96
N ASN A 100 13.71 -0.40 5.37
CA ASN A 100 14.87 -1.25 5.55
C ASN A 100 15.43 -1.64 4.18
N ASP A 101 16.74 -1.48 3.97
CA ASP A 101 17.42 -1.83 2.73
C ASP A 101 17.72 -3.34 2.72
N VAL A 102 16.69 -4.14 2.47
CA VAL A 102 16.77 -5.61 2.35
C VAL A 102 16.45 -5.99 0.92
N PRO A 103 17.46 -6.30 0.10
CA PRO A 103 17.22 -6.70 -1.29
C PRO A 103 16.56 -8.07 -1.36
N THR A 104 15.46 -8.13 -2.10
CA THR A 104 14.71 -9.36 -2.37
C THR A 104 14.30 -9.43 -3.83
N LYS A 105 13.93 -10.63 -4.29
CA LYS A 105 13.15 -10.84 -5.51
C LYS A 105 11.78 -11.39 -5.13
N ASP A 106 11.75 -12.65 -4.70
CA ASP A 106 10.60 -13.28 -4.09
C ASP A 106 10.81 -13.32 -2.57
N SER A 107 9.79 -13.03 -1.80
CA SER A 107 9.96 -12.85 -0.35
C SER A 107 8.69 -13.09 0.44
N VAL A 108 8.87 -13.29 1.74
CA VAL A 108 7.79 -13.28 2.72
C VAL A 108 8.11 -12.20 3.75
N ILE A 109 7.17 -11.29 3.97
CA ILE A 109 7.19 -10.32 5.08
C ILE A 109 6.16 -10.76 6.10
N GLU A 110 6.59 -10.84 7.36
CA GLU A 110 5.72 -11.14 8.50
C GLU A 110 5.87 -10.08 9.57
N PHE A 111 4.79 -9.67 10.18
CA PHE A 111 4.79 -8.83 11.37
C PHE A 111 3.45 -8.92 12.10
N ARG A 112 3.42 -8.45 13.33
CA ARG A 112 2.18 -8.12 14.03
C ARG A 112 1.89 -6.64 13.84
N PHE A 113 0.64 -6.30 13.74
CA PHE A 113 0.21 -4.90 13.67
C PHE A 113 -1.04 -4.64 14.50
N LYS A 114 -1.18 -3.40 14.92
CA LYS A 114 -2.40 -2.87 15.51
C LYS A 114 -2.67 -1.50 14.89
N LEU A 115 -3.88 -1.29 14.35
CA LEU A 115 -4.23 -0.03 13.72
C LEU A 115 -4.26 1.12 14.74
N GLY A 116 -4.77 0.86 15.97
CA GLY A 116 -4.90 1.92 16.97
C GLY A 116 -5.74 3.08 16.45
N GLY A 117 -5.13 4.25 16.30
CA GLY A 117 -5.74 5.44 15.68
C GLY A 117 -5.39 5.64 14.20
N ALA A 118 -4.63 4.72 13.58
CA ALA A 118 -4.28 4.81 12.18
C ALA A 118 -5.48 4.55 11.27
N GLN A 119 -5.58 5.30 10.18
CA GLN A 119 -6.51 5.02 9.10
C GLN A 119 -6.08 3.79 8.30
N SER A 120 -4.76 3.61 8.14
CA SER A 120 -4.18 2.43 7.52
C SER A 120 -2.71 2.28 7.88
N VAL A 121 -2.22 1.03 7.82
CA VAL A 121 -0.81 0.69 7.79
C VAL A 121 -0.45 0.07 6.45
N THR A 122 0.84 0.13 6.07
CA THR A 122 1.30 -0.29 4.74
C THR A 122 2.58 -1.11 4.86
N ALA A 123 2.71 -2.15 4.03
CA ALA A 123 3.96 -2.80 3.69
C ALA A 123 4.19 -2.63 2.18
N GLU A 124 5.35 -2.10 1.79
CA GLU A 124 5.65 -1.67 0.43
C GLU A 124 7.03 -2.13 0.01
N TYR A 125 7.16 -2.48 -1.28
CA TYR A 125 8.43 -2.79 -1.91
C TYR A 125 8.81 -1.68 -2.88
N ASP A 126 10.07 -1.26 -2.79
CA ASP A 126 10.69 -0.30 -3.69
C ASP A 126 11.95 -0.87 -4.34
N ASP A 127 12.32 -0.32 -5.47
CA ASP A 127 13.69 -0.42 -5.98
C ASP A 127 14.27 0.99 -6.16
N ARG A 128 15.25 1.32 -5.33
CA ARG A 128 15.88 2.64 -5.36
C ARG A 128 16.63 2.95 -6.65
N ALA A 129 17.04 1.94 -7.39
CA ALA A 129 17.67 2.11 -8.69
C ALA A 129 16.66 2.26 -9.83
N PHE A 130 15.39 1.94 -9.59
CA PHE A 130 14.36 1.99 -10.62
C PHE A 130 13.75 3.40 -10.73
N ASN A 131 13.98 4.06 -11.86
CA ASN A 131 13.50 5.43 -12.13
C ASN A 131 12.22 5.47 -13.01
N GLY A 132 11.61 4.33 -13.29
CA GLY A 132 10.40 4.23 -14.14
C GLY A 132 9.08 4.40 -13.38
N SER A 133 9.11 4.45 -12.05
CA SER A 133 7.97 4.77 -11.18
C SER A 133 8.33 5.87 -10.19
N HIS A 134 7.33 6.47 -9.58
CA HIS A 134 7.51 7.50 -8.55
C HIS A 134 8.39 6.95 -7.41
N TYR A 135 9.53 7.55 -7.18
CA TYR A 135 10.55 7.14 -6.18
C TYR A 135 10.94 5.66 -6.18
N GLY A 136 10.71 4.93 -7.29
CA GLY A 136 11.03 3.52 -7.38
C GLY A 136 9.98 2.59 -6.73
N HIS A 137 8.79 3.11 -6.40
CA HIS A 137 7.71 2.30 -5.84
C HIS A 137 7.30 1.19 -6.80
N LEU A 138 7.21 -0.04 -6.30
CA LEU A 138 6.90 -1.24 -7.07
C LEU A 138 5.51 -1.79 -6.77
N CYS A 139 5.28 -2.20 -5.53
CA CYS A 139 3.99 -2.76 -5.11
C CYS A 139 3.83 -2.67 -3.59
N MET A 140 2.56 -2.64 -3.13
CA MET A 140 2.26 -2.55 -1.71
C MET A 140 0.97 -3.27 -1.31
N ALA A 141 0.89 -3.61 -0.02
CA ALA A 141 -0.33 -3.95 0.69
C ALA A 141 -0.68 -2.83 1.67
N ARG A 142 -1.86 -2.25 1.56
CA ARG A 142 -2.41 -1.24 2.49
C ARG A 142 -3.58 -1.81 3.25
N ILE A 143 -3.50 -1.78 4.57
CA ILE A 143 -4.45 -2.41 5.48
C ILE A 143 -5.19 -1.32 6.25
N ALA A 144 -6.50 -1.26 6.09
CA ALA A 144 -7.44 -0.48 6.91
C ALA A 144 -8.37 -1.42 7.68
N ALA A 145 -9.17 -0.91 8.61
CA ALA A 145 -10.07 -1.75 9.40
C ALA A 145 -11.13 -2.46 8.56
N ASP A 146 -11.59 -1.81 7.49
CA ASP A 146 -12.68 -2.26 6.61
C ASP A 146 -12.23 -2.93 5.31
N LYS A 147 -10.95 -2.81 4.96
CA LYS A 147 -10.43 -3.34 3.69
C LYS A 147 -8.92 -3.49 3.66
N ILE A 148 -8.45 -4.38 2.80
CA ILE A 148 -7.06 -4.42 2.36
C ILE A 148 -6.99 -4.12 0.86
N THR A 149 -6.04 -3.28 0.46
CA THR A 149 -5.80 -2.94 -0.95
C THR A 149 -4.40 -3.38 -1.34
N LEU A 150 -4.31 -4.24 -2.36
CA LEU A 150 -3.06 -4.59 -3.02
C LEU A 150 -2.90 -3.71 -4.25
N VAL A 151 -1.71 -3.14 -4.42
CA VAL A 151 -1.44 -2.17 -5.50
C VAL A 151 -0.14 -2.54 -6.19
N ASP A 152 -0.20 -2.68 -7.51
CA ASP A 152 0.98 -2.63 -8.38
C ASP A 152 1.20 -1.18 -8.82
N GLN A 153 2.27 -0.56 -8.36
CA GLN A 153 2.62 0.82 -8.70
C GLN A 153 3.51 0.92 -9.93
N LYS A 154 4.22 -0.15 -10.27
CA LYS A 154 5.14 -0.21 -11.41
C LYS A 154 4.43 -0.55 -12.73
N GLY A 155 3.49 -1.50 -12.72
CA GLY A 155 2.85 -1.99 -13.94
C GLY A 155 3.88 -2.44 -14.99
N LEU A 156 3.72 -1.95 -16.20
CA LEU A 156 4.60 -2.21 -17.35
C LEU A 156 5.73 -1.18 -17.50
N ALA A 157 5.93 -0.29 -16.52
CA ALA A 157 7.00 0.71 -16.61
C ALA A 157 8.37 0.04 -16.74
N VAL A 158 9.21 0.66 -17.58
CA VAL A 158 10.62 0.33 -17.76
C VAL A 158 11.48 1.46 -17.19
N ALA A 159 12.74 1.18 -16.91
CA ALA A 159 13.68 2.21 -16.50
C ALA A 159 13.77 3.30 -17.58
N ARG A 160 13.80 4.55 -17.15
CA ARG A 160 14.00 5.71 -18.03
C ARG A 160 15.49 5.84 -18.39
N PRO A 161 15.83 6.52 -19.48
CA PRO A 161 17.22 6.83 -19.81
C PRO A 161 17.96 7.47 -18.61
N GLU A 162 19.26 7.23 -18.56
CA GLU A 162 20.12 7.88 -17.56
C GLU A 162 20.00 9.42 -17.66
N GLY A 163 19.95 10.10 -16.53
CA GLY A 163 19.78 11.56 -16.47
C GLY A 163 18.34 12.06 -16.70
N ALA A 164 17.36 11.19 -16.88
CA ALA A 164 15.96 11.60 -16.98
C ALA A 164 15.51 12.33 -15.71
N THR A 165 15.00 13.55 -15.87
CA THR A 165 14.52 14.40 -14.77
C THR A 165 13.00 14.47 -14.70
N GLY A 166 12.47 14.99 -13.59
CA GLY A 166 11.03 15.14 -13.34
C GLY A 166 10.33 13.85 -12.98
N GLU A 167 9.05 13.96 -12.68
CA GLU A 167 8.21 12.81 -12.33
C GLU A 167 8.08 11.83 -13.50
N PRO A 168 8.19 10.50 -13.28
CA PRO A 168 7.87 9.53 -14.29
C PRO A 168 6.37 9.57 -14.63
N PRO A 169 6.00 9.26 -15.89
CA PRO A 169 4.60 9.16 -16.26
C PRO A 169 3.93 8.04 -15.45
N THR A 170 2.63 8.17 -15.22
CA THR A 170 1.86 7.09 -14.58
C THR A 170 2.00 5.79 -15.38
N PRO A 171 2.51 4.71 -14.78
CA PRO A 171 2.75 3.47 -15.52
C PRO A 171 1.48 2.85 -16.08
N ALA A 172 1.53 2.40 -17.33
CA ALA A 172 0.47 1.57 -17.92
C ALA A 172 0.44 0.17 -17.26
N GLY A 173 -0.69 -0.52 -17.36
CA GLY A 173 -0.83 -1.89 -16.88
C GLY A 173 -0.82 -2.07 -15.35
N ARG A 174 -0.83 -0.97 -14.58
CA ARG A 174 -1.00 -1.03 -13.12
C ARG A 174 -2.33 -1.69 -12.79
N LYS A 175 -2.28 -2.58 -11.80
CA LYS A 175 -3.50 -3.18 -11.25
C LYS A 175 -3.58 -2.91 -9.75
N ASN A 176 -4.80 -2.87 -9.27
CA ASN A 176 -5.08 -2.89 -7.84
C ASN A 176 -6.29 -3.79 -7.57
N ALA A 177 -6.38 -4.30 -6.36
CA ALA A 177 -7.52 -5.08 -5.88
C ALA A 177 -7.77 -4.73 -4.41
N ALA A 178 -9.02 -4.41 -4.09
CA ALA A 178 -9.44 -4.10 -2.73
C ALA A 178 -10.41 -5.18 -2.24
N PHE A 179 -10.05 -5.83 -1.14
CA PHE A 179 -10.85 -6.89 -0.51
C PHE A 179 -11.43 -6.38 0.81
N PRO A 180 -12.68 -6.71 1.11
CA PRO A 180 -13.30 -6.31 2.37
C PRO A 180 -12.62 -7.01 3.55
N LEU A 181 -12.49 -6.29 4.65
CA LEU A 181 -12.05 -6.78 5.95
C LEU A 181 -13.04 -6.34 7.03
N SER A 182 -12.85 -6.92 8.21
CA SER A 182 -13.51 -6.46 9.44
C SER A 182 -12.53 -6.70 10.59
N LEU A 183 -11.65 -5.72 10.81
CA LEU A 183 -10.62 -5.79 11.85
C LEU A 183 -11.01 -4.86 13.01
N ASP A 184 -10.78 -5.33 14.23
CA ASP A 184 -10.84 -4.45 15.41
C ASP A 184 -9.55 -3.63 15.47
N PRO A 185 -9.59 -2.30 15.31
CA PRO A 185 -8.38 -1.47 15.31
C PRO A 185 -7.62 -1.48 16.64
N ALA A 186 -8.24 -1.86 17.75
CA ALA A 186 -7.61 -1.94 19.07
C ALA A 186 -6.87 -3.26 19.31
N THR A 187 -7.08 -4.26 18.46
CA THR A 187 -6.51 -5.62 18.61
C THR A 187 -5.23 -5.77 17.79
N TRP A 188 -4.30 -6.58 18.30
CA TRP A 188 -3.13 -7.03 17.55
C TRP A 188 -3.53 -8.13 16.57
N HIS A 189 -3.10 -7.96 15.32
CA HIS A 189 -3.30 -8.92 14.23
C HIS A 189 -1.94 -9.42 13.73
N THR A 190 -1.90 -10.66 13.26
CA THR A 190 -0.74 -11.17 12.53
C THR A 190 -0.91 -10.90 11.05
N PHE A 191 0.18 -10.53 10.38
CA PHE A 191 0.22 -10.24 8.95
C PHE A 191 1.31 -11.07 8.27
N MET A 192 1.01 -11.59 7.09
CA MET A 192 1.98 -12.20 6.20
C MET A 192 1.70 -11.78 4.77
N LEU A 193 2.72 -11.22 4.11
CA LEU A 193 2.72 -10.89 2.69
C LEU A 193 3.70 -11.82 1.97
N GLU A 194 3.20 -12.59 1.03
CA GLU A 194 3.98 -13.43 0.13
C GLU A 194 4.07 -12.74 -1.24
N THR A 195 5.28 -12.59 -1.78
CA THR A 195 5.51 -12.17 -3.18
C THR A 195 6.29 -13.25 -3.90
N VAL A 196 5.73 -13.76 -4.99
CA VAL A 196 6.34 -14.80 -5.83
C VAL A 196 6.05 -14.50 -7.29
N ASN A 197 7.11 -14.39 -8.10
CA ASN A 197 6.99 -14.01 -9.50
C ASN A 197 6.17 -12.71 -9.67
N ASP A 198 5.04 -12.75 -10.40
CA ASP A 198 4.13 -11.63 -10.66
C ASP A 198 2.92 -11.57 -9.72
N THR A 199 2.99 -12.28 -8.60
CA THR A 199 1.86 -12.42 -7.67
C THR A 199 2.21 -11.95 -6.26
N MET A 200 1.20 -11.44 -5.55
CA MET A 200 1.24 -11.17 -4.12
C MET A 200 -0.03 -11.66 -3.44
N ARG A 201 0.13 -12.24 -2.24
CA ARG A 201 -0.96 -12.73 -1.40
C ARG A 201 -0.78 -12.27 0.03
N VAL A 202 -1.87 -11.90 0.68
CA VAL A 202 -1.86 -11.54 2.09
C VAL A 202 -2.69 -12.51 2.91
N THR A 203 -2.13 -12.86 4.06
CA THR A 203 -2.78 -13.62 5.13
C THR A 203 -2.84 -12.75 6.38
N ILE A 204 -4.01 -12.63 7.01
CA ILE A 204 -4.20 -11.97 8.31
C ILE A 204 -4.82 -12.97 9.26
N ASP A 205 -4.25 -13.11 10.46
CA ASP A 205 -4.68 -14.05 11.50
C ASP A 205 -4.86 -15.49 10.97
N GLY A 206 -3.90 -15.91 10.14
CA GLY A 206 -3.88 -17.25 9.52
C GLY A 206 -4.88 -17.44 8.38
N LYS A 207 -5.66 -16.43 7.98
CA LYS A 207 -6.64 -16.51 6.89
C LYS A 207 -6.15 -15.77 5.65
N PRO A 208 -6.17 -16.38 4.45
CA PRO A 208 -5.93 -15.66 3.20
C PRO A 208 -7.02 -14.61 2.96
N VAL A 209 -6.63 -13.34 2.80
CA VAL A 209 -7.58 -12.22 2.73
C VAL A 209 -7.47 -11.40 1.44
N ALA A 210 -6.36 -11.50 0.70
CA ALA A 210 -6.17 -10.75 -0.53
C ALA A 210 -5.18 -11.43 -1.47
N PHE A 211 -5.37 -11.22 -2.78
CA PHE A 211 -4.49 -11.71 -3.83
C PHE A 211 -4.48 -10.75 -5.01
N LEU A 212 -3.30 -10.57 -5.62
CA LEU A 212 -3.14 -9.79 -6.84
C LEU A 212 -2.10 -10.45 -7.73
N GLN A 213 -2.43 -10.61 -9.03
CA GLN A 213 -1.46 -10.93 -10.07
C GLN A 213 -1.29 -9.73 -11.00
N SER A 214 -0.06 -9.21 -11.09
CA SER A 214 0.24 -8.02 -11.88
C SER A 214 1.71 -7.97 -12.28
N PRO A 215 2.04 -7.53 -13.51
CA PRO A 215 3.40 -7.61 -14.05
C PRO A 215 4.45 -6.82 -13.27
N GLY A 216 4.06 -5.73 -12.60
CA GLY A 216 4.99 -4.92 -11.83
C GLY A 216 5.56 -5.63 -10.61
N ILE A 217 4.83 -6.60 -10.04
CA ILE A 217 5.27 -7.39 -8.89
C ILE A 217 6.49 -8.26 -9.23
N ALA A 218 6.62 -8.71 -10.49
CA ALA A 218 7.74 -9.51 -10.99
C ALA A 218 9.05 -8.72 -11.15
N HIS A 219 9.14 -7.49 -10.63
CA HIS A 219 10.37 -6.73 -10.71
C HIS A 219 11.56 -7.53 -10.13
N PRO A 220 12.69 -7.64 -10.85
CA PRO A 220 13.76 -8.57 -10.50
C PRO A 220 14.46 -8.23 -9.17
N THR A 221 14.45 -6.96 -8.79
CA THR A 221 15.12 -6.47 -7.58
C THR A 221 14.18 -5.56 -6.79
N LYS A 222 13.79 -6.00 -5.62
CA LYS A 222 13.13 -5.16 -4.62
C LYS A 222 14.19 -4.79 -3.59
N SER A 223 14.83 -3.64 -3.78
CA SER A 223 16.02 -3.27 -2.99
C SER A 223 15.69 -2.77 -1.58
N LYS A 224 14.39 -2.51 -1.31
CA LYS A 224 13.94 -1.93 -0.05
C LYS A 224 12.53 -2.40 0.30
N VAL A 225 12.28 -2.59 1.59
CA VAL A 225 10.95 -2.75 2.18
C VAL A 225 10.63 -1.51 3.00
N GLU A 226 9.44 -0.93 2.80
CA GLU A 226 8.95 0.20 3.59
C GLU A 226 7.69 -0.15 4.37
N PHE A 227 7.58 0.46 5.55
CA PHE A 227 6.38 0.42 6.40
C PHE A 227 5.82 1.82 6.54
N GLY A 228 4.51 1.93 6.34
CA GLY A 228 3.81 3.20 6.39
C GLY A 228 2.70 3.22 7.41
N CYS A 229 2.42 4.41 7.94
CA CYS A 229 1.25 4.68 8.79
C CYS A 229 0.58 5.97 8.32
N MET A 230 -0.71 5.88 8.02
CA MET A 230 -1.56 7.03 7.71
C MET A 230 -2.49 7.28 8.91
N GLY A 231 -2.56 8.52 9.38
CA GLY A 231 -3.31 8.88 10.58
C GLY A 231 -2.46 8.80 11.84
N LYS A 232 -3.06 8.50 12.99
CA LYS A 232 -2.40 8.50 14.30
C LYS A 232 -2.15 7.08 14.80
N ASP A 233 -0.93 6.87 15.31
CA ASP A 233 -0.60 5.75 16.21
C ASP A 233 -0.94 4.36 15.67
N GLY A 234 -0.38 4.01 14.51
CA GLY A 234 -0.29 2.63 14.04
C GLY A 234 0.94 1.93 14.64
N PHE A 235 0.81 0.65 14.97
CA PHE A 235 1.85 -0.11 15.66
C PHE A 235 2.25 -1.35 14.87
N PHE A 236 3.55 -1.68 14.95
CA PHE A 236 4.16 -2.87 14.34
C PHE A 236 5.04 -3.58 15.38
N ASP A 237 5.16 -4.90 15.23
CA ASP A 237 5.92 -5.75 16.13
C ASP A 237 6.33 -7.06 15.44
N ASP A 238 7.32 -7.77 16.01
CA ASP A 238 7.76 -9.10 15.54
C ASP A 238 8.06 -9.17 14.03
N LEU A 239 8.69 -8.14 13.46
CA LEU A 239 8.96 -8.06 12.03
C LEU A 239 10.00 -9.10 11.59
N LYS A 240 9.70 -9.79 10.49
CA LYS A 240 10.61 -10.71 9.80
C LYS A 240 10.48 -10.57 8.29
N ILE A 241 11.62 -10.53 7.60
CA ILE A 241 11.71 -10.52 6.14
C ILE A 241 12.52 -11.74 5.71
N TRP A 242 11.92 -12.58 4.90
CA TRP A 242 12.50 -13.81 4.41
C TRP A 242 12.72 -13.75 2.90
N ASN A 243 13.84 -14.26 2.42
CA ASN A 243 13.95 -14.70 1.04
C ASN A 243 12.99 -15.89 0.81
N ALA A 244 12.49 -16.04 -0.40
CA ALA A 244 11.52 -17.08 -0.70
C ALA A 244 11.73 -17.72 -2.08
N GLU A 245 11.10 -18.87 -2.27
CA GLU A 245 10.92 -19.55 -3.55
C GLU A 245 9.45 -19.93 -3.72
N PRO A 246 8.96 -20.18 -4.94
CA PRO A 246 7.60 -20.69 -5.13
C PRO A 246 7.35 -21.94 -4.31
N ALA A 247 6.22 -22.01 -3.61
CA ALA A 247 5.74 -23.24 -3.03
C ALA A 247 5.40 -24.24 -4.15
N LYS A 248 5.68 -25.51 -3.93
CA LYS A 248 5.39 -26.57 -4.94
C LYS A 248 3.90 -26.89 -4.96
#